data_abcdf5bcc1ade5804092840c3e622dcb
#
_entry.id   abcdf5bcc1ade5804092840c3e622dcb
#
_cell.length_a   1.000
_cell.length_b   1.000
_cell.length_c   1.000
_cell.angle_alpha   90.00
_cell.angle_beta   90.00
_cell.angle_gamma   90.00
#
_symmetry.space_group_name_H-M   'P 1'
#
loop_
_entity.id
_entity.type
_entity.pdbx_description
1 polymer ?
#
loop_
_entity_poly.entity_id
_entity_poly.type
_entity_poly.pdbx_seq_one_letter_code
_entity_poly.pdbx_strand_id
1 'polypeptide(L)'
;MYNPDASSVSTSNSDVGSLSSLLNKGLVDSGASVPTDFESLIASASAKYGVPESLIKAVIDTESGFDPNVVSSAGAKGLMQLMDGTAAGLGVSNAYDPAQNIDGGTKYLSLQLQRFGGEVKMALAAYNAGPGRVSSLGVSSDAELMSVLNRLPSETQAYISKVEKAQSKFRV
;
A
#
# COMPACT_ATOMS: atom_id res chain seq x y z
N MET A 1 2.56 -18.06 -7.99
CA MET A 1 2.53 -17.03 -9.05
C MET A 1 1.09 -16.65 -9.36
N TYR A 2 0.83 -15.41 -9.45
CA TYR A 2 -0.50 -14.94 -9.82
C TYR A 2 -0.85 -15.40 -11.23
N ASN A 3 -2.07 -15.93 -11.37
CA ASN A 3 -2.56 -16.37 -12.66
C ASN A 3 -3.38 -15.24 -13.31
N PRO A 4 -2.96 -14.71 -14.45
CA PRO A 4 -3.74 -13.69 -15.13
C PRO A 4 -5.15 -14.14 -15.48
N ASP A 5 -5.35 -15.43 -15.65
CA ASP A 5 -6.67 -15.97 -15.92
C ASP A 5 -7.61 -15.78 -14.75
N ALA A 6 -7.07 -15.70 -13.57
CA ALA A 6 -7.90 -15.42 -12.39
C ALA A 6 -8.50 -14.01 -12.44
N SER A 7 -7.81 -13.07 -13.08
CA SER A 7 -8.39 -11.75 -13.25
C SER A 7 -9.49 -11.73 -14.31
N SER A 8 -9.40 -12.59 -15.30
CA SER A 8 -10.51 -12.73 -16.25
C SER A 8 -11.70 -13.43 -15.60
N VAL A 9 -11.44 -14.31 -14.64
CA VAL A 9 -12.51 -14.89 -13.84
C VAL A 9 -13.21 -13.81 -13.03
N SER A 10 -12.46 -12.83 -12.54
CA SER A 10 -13.08 -11.74 -11.81
C SER A 10 -14.00 -10.91 -12.72
N THR A 11 -13.73 -10.87 -14.01
CA THR A 11 -14.65 -10.25 -14.97
C THR A 11 -15.92 -11.08 -15.16
N SER A 12 -15.78 -12.39 -15.17
CA SER A 12 -16.98 -13.24 -15.26
C SER A 12 -17.77 -13.20 -13.96
N ASN A 13 -17.10 -12.96 -12.85
CA ASN A 13 -17.77 -12.77 -11.58
C ASN A 13 -18.45 -11.40 -11.47
N SER A 14 -18.21 -10.53 -12.44
CA SER A 14 -18.81 -9.20 -12.38
C SER A 14 -20.33 -9.27 -12.37
N ASP A 15 -20.91 -10.27 -12.98
CA ASP A 15 -22.36 -10.40 -13.00
C ASP A 15 -22.90 -10.80 -11.62
N VAL A 16 -22.24 -11.73 -10.97
CA VAL A 16 -22.61 -12.12 -9.61
C VAL A 16 -22.12 -11.10 -8.61
N GLY A 17 -20.91 -10.64 -8.84
CA GLY A 17 -20.31 -9.63 -7.99
C GLY A 17 -20.99 -8.28 -8.10
N SER A 18 -21.67 -8.01 -9.20
CA SER A 18 -22.31 -6.72 -9.40
C SER A 18 -23.45 -6.48 -8.40
N LEU A 19 -24.18 -7.51 -8.06
CA LEU A 19 -25.22 -7.37 -7.03
C LEU A 19 -24.63 -7.10 -5.67
N SER A 20 -23.59 -7.85 -5.32
CA SER A 20 -22.89 -7.63 -4.06
C SER A 20 -22.22 -6.28 -4.02
N SER A 21 -21.62 -5.87 -5.14
CA SER A 21 -20.96 -4.57 -5.18
C SER A 21 -21.94 -3.42 -5.15
N LEU A 22 -23.11 -3.58 -5.68
CA LEU A 22 -24.15 -2.54 -5.57
C LEU A 22 -24.60 -2.38 -4.13
N LEU A 23 -24.77 -3.48 -3.42
CA LEU A 23 -25.10 -3.43 -2.00
C LEU A 23 -23.96 -2.82 -1.19
N ASN A 24 -22.74 -3.22 -1.51
CA ASN A 24 -21.56 -2.69 -0.84
C ASN A 24 -21.35 -1.22 -1.11
N LYS A 25 -21.67 -0.76 -2.31
CA LYS A 25 -21.57 0.65 -2.64
C LYS A 25 -22.50 1.50 -1.80
N GLY A 26 -23.66 1.00 -1.51
CA GLY A 26 -24.56 1.70 -0.61
C GLY A 26 -24.00 1.83 0.79
N LEU A 27 -23.18 0.88 1.22
CA LEU A 27 -22.58 0.88 2.54
C LEU A 27 -21.30 1.71 2.60
N VAL A 28 -20.54 1.79 1.51
CA VAL A 28 -19.23 2.45 1.49
C VAL A 28 -19.26 3.81 0.83
N ASP A 29 -20.44 4.32 0.55
CA ASP A 29 -20.60 5.59 -0.14
C ASP A 29 -20.02 6.78 0.61
N SER A 30 -19.82 6.65 1.89
CA SER A 30 -19.18 7.70 2.68
C SER A 30 -17.69 7.76 2.46
N GLY A 31 -17.10 6.74 1.84
CA GLY A 31 -15.68 6.65 1.64
C GLY A 31 -15.25 6.86 0.20
N ALA A 32 -13.96 6.95 -0.03
CA ALA A 32 -13.40 7.02 -1.36
C ALA A 32 -13.56 5.67 -2.07
N SER A 33 -13.83 5.71 -3.37
CA SER A 33 -13.96 4.51 -4.17
C SER A 33 -12.58 4.05 -4.66
N VAL A 34 -12.45 2.74 -4.85
CA VAL A 34 -11.24 2.11 -5.42
C VAL A 34 -11.66 1.45 -6.74
N PRO A 35 -10.84 1.51 -7.78
CA PRO A 35 -11.12 0.78 -9.00
C PRO A 35 -11.39 -0.68 -8.69
N THR A 36 -12.46 -1.22 -9.26
CA THR A 36 -12.95 -2.57 -8.96
C THR A 36 -11.88 -3.64 -9.19
N ASP A 37 -11.03 -3.42 -10.20
CA ASP A 37 -9.96 -4.35 -10.56
C ASP A 37 -8.98 -4.60 -9.41
N PHE A 38 -8.85 -3.67 -8.48
CA PHE A 38 -7.85 -3.77 -7.40
C PHE A 38 -8.45 -4.20 -6.07
N GLU A 39 -9.76 -4.15 -5.91
CA GLU A 39 -10.40 -4.47 -4.63
C GLU A 39 -10.07 -5.89 -4.14
N SER A 40 -10.21 -6.88 -5.02
CA SER A 40 -9.94 -8.27 -4.64
C SER A 40 -8.45 -8.51 -4.36
N LEU A 41 -7.58 -7.85 -5.11
CA LEU A 41 -6.14 -7.96 -4.90
C LEU A 41 -5.74 -7.37 -3.55
N ILE A 42 -6.32 -6.24 -3.19
CA ILE A 42 -6.07 -5.59 -1.90
C ILE A 42 -6.60 -6.46 -0.76
N ALA A 43 -7.82 -6.99 -0.90
CA ALA A 43 -8.40 -7.86 0.12
C ALA A 43 -7.55 -9.12 0.34
N SER A 44 -7.06 -9.72 -0.74
CA SER A 44 -6.20 -10.90 -0.67
C SER A 44 -4.88 -10.59 0.02
N ALA A 45 -4.24 -9.49 -0.32
CA ALA A 45 -2.98 -9.09 0.29
C ALA A 45 -3.16 -8.75 1.76
N SER A 46 -4.25 -8.06 2.11
CA SER A 46 -4.59 -7.75 3.49
C SER A 46 -4.72 -9.01 4.33
N ALA A 47 -5.47 -9.99 3.83
CA ALA A 47 -5.65 -11.27 4.52
C ALA A 47 -4.33 -12.03 4.66
N LYS A 48 -3.51 -12.00 3.61
CA LYS A 48 -2.26 -12.75 3.56
C LYS A 48 -1.20 -12.20 4.52
N TYR A 49 -1.08 -10.89 4.58
CA TYR A 49 0.00 -10.23 5.32
C TYR A 49 -0.46 -9.53 6.60
N GLY A 50 -1.74 -9.53 6.89
CA GLY A 50 -2.26 -8.93 8.12
C GLY A 50 -2.20 -7.41 8.16
N VAL A 51 -2.23 -6.76 7.00
CA VAL A 51 -2.22 -5.30 6.89
C VAL A 51 -3.63 -4.82 6.61
N PRO A 52 -4.13 -3.82 7.35
CA PRO A 52 -5.49 -3.31 7.10
C PRO A 52 -5.67 -2.85 5.65
N GLU A 53 -6.81 -3.18 5.05
CA GLU A 53 -7.10 -2.76 3.67
C GLU A 53 -7.04 -1.24 3.53
N SER A 54 -7.53 -0.51 4.52
CA SER A 54 -7.50 0.96 4.49
C SER A 54 -6.08 1.50 4.38
N LEU A 55 -5.12 0.85 5.02
CA LEU A 55 -3.72 1.26 4.96
C LEU A 55 -3.12 0.94 3.59
N ILE A 56 -3.41 -0.25 3.05
CA ILE A 56 -2.95 -0.61 1.71
C ILE A 56 -3.49 0.39 0.68
N LYS A 57 -4.78 0.68 0.75
CA LYS A 57 -5.43 1.65 -0.15
C LYS A 57 -4.81 3.04 -0.02
N ALA A 58 -4.51 3.46 1.19
CA ALA A 58 -3.90 4.75 1.44
C ALA A 58 -2.50 4.86 0.85
N VAL A 59 -1.72 3.79 0.95
CA VAL A 59 -0.38 3.75 0.35
C VAL A 59 -0.50 3.80 -1.18
N ILE A 60 -1.37 3.01 -1.77
CA ILE A 60 -1.57 3.00 -3.22
C ILE A 60 -2.02 4.39 -3.71
N ASP A 61 -2.97 4.99 -3.03
CA ASP A 61 -3.47 6.32 -3.38
C ASP A 61 -2.35 7.36 -3.33
N THR A 62 -1.57 7.34 -2.27
CA THR A 62 -0.46 8.29 -2.09
C THR A 62 0.66 8.05 -3.10
N GLU A 63 1.00 6.80 -3.37
CA GLU A 63 2.12 6.47 -4.23
C GLU A 63 1.82 6.64 -5.72
N SER A 64 0.65 6.23 -6.17
CA SER A 64 0.35 6.16 -7.60
C SER A 64 -1.01 6.74 -8.01
N GLY A 65 -1.87 7.07 -7.05
CA GLY A 65 -3.23 7.43 -7.37
C GLY A 65 -3.98 6.29 -8.07
N PHE A 66 -3.64 5.06 -7.76
CA PHE A 66 -4.20 3.85 -8.37
C PHE A 66 -3.87 3.71 -9.87
N ASP A 67 -2.79 4.30 -10.33
CA ASP A 67 -2.30 4.12 -11.70
C ASP A 67 -1.19 3.06 -11.71
N PRO A 68 -1.42 1.88 -12.31
CA PRO A 68 -0.43 0.81 -12.28
C PRO A 68 0.81 1.07 -13.13
N ASN A 69 0.80 2.09 -13.96
CA ASN A 69 1.87 2.37 -14.90
C ASN A 69 2.79 3.51 -14.45
N VAL A 70 2.58 4.08 -13.28
CA VAL A 70 3.38 5.21 -12.79
C VAL A 70 4.83 4.78 -12.55
N VAL A 71 5.76 5.60 -13.01
CA VAL A 71 7.18 5.48 -12.70
C VAL A 71 7.63 6.82 -12.14
N SER A 72 8.25 6.80 -10.96
CA SER A 72 8.77 8.04 -10.37
C SER A 72 10.10 8.41 -11.02
N SER A 73 10.55 9.64 -10.78
CA SER A 73 11.86 10.09 -11.27
C SER A 73 13.00 9.25 -10.70
N ALA A 74 12.82 8.64 -9.56
CA ALA A 74 13.83 7.75 -8.94
C ALA A 74 13.74 6.32 -9.45
N GLY A 75 12.71 5.97 -10.24
CA GLY A 75 12.56 4.64 -10.81
C GLY A 75 11.64 3.71 -10.01
N ALA A 76 10.90 4.23 -9.05
CA ALA A 76 9.88 3.44 -8.36
C ALA A 76 8.70 3.19 -9.30
N LYS A 77 8.15 1.98 -9.28
CA LYS A 77 7.19 1.52 -10.29
C LYS A 77 5.90 1.01 -9.70
N GLY A 78 4.81 1.34 -10.38
CA GLY A 78 3.50 0.71 -10.19
C GLY A 78 2.71 1.23 -9.02
N LEU A 79 1.68 0.50 -8.66
CA LEU A 79 0.67 0.94 -7.68
C LEU A 79 1.25 1.33 -6.32
N MET A 80 2.18 0.54 -5.81
CA MET A 80 2.80 0.79 -4.50
C MET A 80 4.24 1.32 -4.61
N GLN A 81 4.65 1.68 -5.82
CA GLN A 81 5.93 2.34 -6.12
C GLN A 81 7.12 1.57 -5.56
N LEU A 82 7.37 0.39 -6.14
CA LEU A 82 8.50 -0.45 -5.74
C LEU A 82 9.74 -0.11 -6.57
N MET A 83 10.86 0.06 -5.89
CA MET A 83 12.16 0.15 -6.54
C MET A 83 12.58 -1.23 -7.03
N ASP A 84 13.36 -1.27 -8.11
CA ASP A 84 13.73 -2.54 -8.75
C ASP A 84 14.41 -3.52 -7.79
N GLY A 85 15.32 -3.04 -6.96
CA GLY A 85 16.01 -3.90 -5.99
C GLY A 85 15.06 -4.46 -4.95
N THR A 86 14.14 -3.65 -4.46
CA THR A 86 13.13 -4.07 -3.50
C THR A 86 12.19 -5.09 -4.14
N ALA A 87 11.72 -4.81 -5.35
CA ALA A 87 10.84 -5.71 -6.10
C ALA A 87 11.50 -7.08 -6.29
N ALA A 88 12.75 -7.10 -6.70
CA ALA A 88 13.49 -8.35 -6.90
C ALA A 88 13.59 -9.16 -5.60
N GLY A 89 13.89 -8.48 -4.49
CA GLY A 89 13.97 -9.14 -3.18
C GLY A 89 12.64 -9.67 -2.67
N LEU A 90 11.53 -9.13 -3.17
CA LEU A 90 10.19 -9.58 -2.81
C LEU A 90 9.62 -10.64 -3.76
N GLY A 91 10.36 -10.99 -4.80
CA GLY A 91 9.90 -11.95 -5.81
C GLY A 91 8.96 -11.32 -6.84
N VAL A 92 8.98 -10.01 -7.00
CA VAL A 92 8.18 -9.30 -8.00
C VAL A 92 8.98 -9.22 -9.28
N SER A 93 8.52 -9.92 -10.32
CA SER A 93 9.20 -9.93 -11.62
C SER A 93 8.72 -8.81 -12.54
N ASN A 94 7.48 -8.36 -12.36
CA ASN A 94 6.92 -7.25 -13.11
C ASN A 94 6.17 -6.30 -12.17
N ALA A 95 6.81 -5.19 -11.84
CA ALA A 95 6.25 -4.22 -10.90
C ALA A 95 5.05 -3.44 -11.48
N TYR A 96 4.82 -3.53 -12.78
CA TYR A 96 3.64 -2.93 -13.41
C TYR A 96 2.41 -3.84 -13.34
N ASP A 97 2.60 -5.12 -13.03
CA ASP A 97 1.47 -6.03 -12.85
C ASP A 97 0.80 -5.76 -11.52
N PRO A 98 -0.49 -5.38 -11.51
CA PRO A 98 -1.18 -5.03 -10.26
C PRO A 98 -1.13 -6.11 -9.20
N ALA A 99 -1.32 -7.37 -9.59
CA ALA A 99 -1.32 -8.47 -8.62
C ALA A 99 0.05 -8.62 -7.95
N GLN A 100 1.12 -8.59 -8.74
CA GLN A 100 2.48 -8.71 -8.20
C GLN A 100 2.85 -7.50 -7.37
N ASN A 101 2.50 -6.30 -7.83
CA ASN A 101 2.87 -5.07 -7.13
C ASN A 101 2.16 -4.97 -5.78
N ILE A 102 0.85 -5.22 -5.74
CA ILE A 102 0.08 -5.16 -4.50
C ILE A 102 0.55 -6.24 -3.52
N ASP A 103 0.79 -7.45 -4.00
CA ASP A 103 1.31 -8.53 -3.15
C ASP A 103 2.68 -8.16 -2.57
N GLY A 104 3.61 -7.79 -3.42
CA GLY A 104 4.97 -7.44 -2.99
C GLY A 104 5.01 -6.18 -2.13
N GLY A 105 4.28 -5.15 -2.51
CA GLY A 105 4.23 -3.90 -1.76
C GLY A 105 3.61 -4.07 -0.38
N THR A 106 2.55 -4.85 -0.28
CA THR A 106 1.92 -5.15 1.01
C THR A 106 2.85 -6.00 1.88
N LYS A 107 3.54 -6.96 1.29
CA LYS A 107 4.54 -7.74 2.01
C LYS A 107 5.63 -6.83 2.57
N TYR A 108 6.13 -5.90 1.77
CA TYR A 108 7.16 -4.96 2.21
C TYR A 108 6.66 -4.08 3.35
N LEU A 109 5.44 -3.57 3.23
CA LEU A 109 4.83 -2.78 4.30
C LEU A 109 4.66 -3.60 5.58
N SER A 110 4.23 -4.86 5.45
CA SER A 110 4.11 -5.79 6.58
C SER A 110 5.47 -6.00 7.27
N LEU A 111 6.53 -6.15 6.50
CA LEU A 111 7.87 -6.30 7.05
C LEU A 111 8.30 -5.06 7.84
N GLN A 112 7.95 -3.87 7.37
CA GLN A 112 8.26 -2.65 8.11
C GLN A 112 7.43 -2.55 9.39
N LEU A 113 6.15 -2.92 9.34
CA LEU A 113 5.32 -2.95 10.54
C LEU A 113 5.89 -3.91 11.59
N GLN A 114 6.33 -5.09 11.17
CA GLN A 114 6.95 -6.07 12.06
C GLN A 114 8.27 -5.54 12.64
N ARG A 115 9.10 -4.95 11.78
CA ARG A 115 10.39 -4.40 12.20
C ARG A 115 10.25 -3.35 13.28
N PHE A 116 9.21 -2.53 13.20
CA PHE A 116 9.00 -1.43 14.12
C PHE A 116 7.87 -1.67 15.13
N GLY A 117 7.58 -2.93 15.40
CA GLY A 117 6.66 -3.30 16.48
C GLY A 117 5.22 -2.83 16.32
N GLY A 118 4.77 -2.64 15.09
CA GLY A 118 3.42 -2.18 14.80
C GLY A 118 3.27 -0.66 14.82
N GLU A 119 4.36 0.10 15.01
CA GLU A 119 4.33 1.56 14.99
C GLU A 119 4.17 2.04 13.55
N VAL A 120 2.95 2.47 13.20
CA VAL A 120 2.56 2.72 11.80
C VAL A 120 3.35 3.86 11.19
N LYS A 121 3.54 4.96 11.91
CA LYS A 121 4.30 6.10 11.37
C LYS A 121 5.75 5.72 11.10
N MET A 122 6.35 4.93 11.99
CA MET A 122 7.71 4.43 11.78
C MET A 122 7.77 3.51 10.56
N ALA A 123 6.79 2.63 10.40
CA ALA A 123 6.72 1.74 9.25
C ALA A 123 6.55 2.51 7.94
N LEU A 124 5.72 3.54 7.93
CA LEU A 124 5.53 4.38 6.75
C LEU A 124 6.79 5.17 6.40
N ALA A 125 7.46 5.72 7.40
CA ALA A 125 8.74 6.39 7.19
C ALA A 125 9.76 5.42 6.59
N ALA A 126 9.81 4.19 7.08
CA ALA A 126 10.71 3.16 6.58
C ALA A 126 10.34 2.72 5.17
N TYR A 127 9.06 2.61 4.87
CA TYR A 127 8.58 2.28 3.53
C TYR A 127 9.08 3.31 2.50
N ASN A 128 8.99 4.58 2.84
CA ASN A 128 9.35 5.69 1.95
C ASN A 128 10.87 5.95 1.92
N ALA A 129 11.51 6.03 3.09
CA ALA A 129 12.91 6.45 3.21
C ALA A 129 13.90 5.32 3.45
N GLY A 130 13.41 4.10 3.65
CA GLY A 130 14.23 2.94 3.97
C GLY A 130 14.31 2.70 5.49
N PRO A 131 14.33 1.42 5.91
CA PRO A 131 14.34 1.08 7.33
C PRO A 131 15.63 1.52 8.04
N GLY A 132 16.76 1.53 7.32
CA GLY A 132 18.03 1.96 7.91
C GLY A 132 18.00 3.40 8.39
N ARG A 133 17.39 4.28 7.63
CA ARG A 133 17.28 5.70 7.99
C ARG A 133 16.43 5.87 9.24
N VAL A 134 15.33 5.15 9.36
CA VAL A 134 14.47 5.21 10.53
C VAL A 134 15.18 4.60 11.76
N SER A 135 15.83 3.46 11.58
CA SER A 135 16.58 2.82 12.67
C SER A 135 17.69 3.70 13.21
N SER A 136 18.33 4.49 12.36
CA SER A 136 19.42 5.37 12.77
C SER A 136 18.97 6.53 13.67
N LEU A 137 17.67 6.80 13.70
CA LEU A 137 17.14 7.86 14.60
C LEU A 137 17.14 7.46 16.06
N GLY A 138 17.23 6.16 16.36
CA GLY A 138 17.27 5.69 17.75
C GLY A 138 15.95 5.82 18.50
N VAL A 139 14.83 5.95 17.76
CA VAL A 139 13.50 6.05 18.37
C VAL A 139 12.80 4.70 18.32
N SER A 140 11.86 4.47 19.23
CA SER A 140 11.18 3.19 19.37
C SER A 140 9.65 3.29 19.32
N SER A 141 9.10 4.49 19.12
CA SER A 141 7.66 4.68 19.02
C SER A 141 7.32 5.78 18.02
N ASP A 142 6.08 5.79 17.58
CA ASP A 142 5.58 6.87 16.71
C ASP A 142 5.67 8.23 17.41
N ALA A 143 5.39 8.29 18.70
CA ALA A 143 5.48 9.53 19.46
C ALA A 143 6.91 10.07 19.47
N GLU A 144 7.89 9.19 19.69
CA GLU A 144 9.30 9.58 19.66
C GLU A 144 9.71 10.01 18.25
N LEU A 145 9.23 9.30 17.23
CA LEU A 145 9.52 9.67 15.86
C LEU A 145 9.04 11.09 15.56
N MET A 146 7.84 11.42 16.00
CA MET A 146 7.27 12.75 15.74
C MET A 146 8.08 13.86 16.41
N SER A 147 8.75 13.57 17.51
CA SER A 147 9.59 14.55 18.19
C SER A 147 10.90 14.84 17.43
N VAL A 148 11.31 13.95 16.53
CA VAL A 148 12.52 14.11 15.72
C VAL A 148 12.20 14.07 14.22
N LEU A 149 10.96 14.35 13.86
CA LEU A 149 10.47 14.23 12.49
C LEU A 149 11.30 15.06 11.51
N ASN A 150 11.79 16.21 11.94
CA ASN A 150 12.63 17.09 11.13
C ASN A 150 13.98 16.47 10.73
N ARG A 151 14.36 15.35 11.33
CA ARG A 151 15.57 14.61 10.96
C ARG A 151 15.34 13.69 9.75
N LEU A 152 14.10 13.52 9.33
CA LEU A 152 13.75 12.79 8.11
C LEU A 152 13.69 13.74 6.92
N PRO A 153 13.87 13.24 5.69
CA PRO A 153 13.67 14.06 4.50
C PRO A 153 12.28 14.68 4.50
N SER A 154 12.16 15.88 3.97
CA SER A 154 10.87 16.57 3.91
C SER A 154 9.82 15.76 3.14
N GLU A 155 10.24 15.04 2.10
CA GLU A 155 9.36 14.13 1.37
C GLU A 155 8.76 13.07 2.30
N THR A 156 9.59 12.49 3.16
CA THR A 156 9.14 11.44 4.09
C THR A 156 8.20 12.00 5.14
N GLN A 157 8.48 13.20 5.64
CA GLN A 157 7.59 13.89 6.57
C GLN A 157 6.21 14.10 5.97
N ALA A 158 6.17 14.57 4.72
CA ALA A 158 4.92 14.77 3.99
C ALA A 158 4.23 13.45 3.69
N TYR A 159 4.99 12.41 3.39
CA TYR A 159 4.47 11.09 3.07
C TYR A 159 3.64 10.50 4.23
N ILE A 160 4.18 10.55 5.43
CA ILE A 160 3.47 10.04 6.62
C ILE A 160 2.11 10.72 6.74
N SER A 161 2.10 12.04 6.65
CA SER A 161 0.87 12.82 6.76
C SER A 161 -0.13 12.51 5.65
N LYS A 162 0.35 12.38 4.41
CA LYS A 162 -0.50 12.08 3.26
C LYS A 162 -1.14 10.71 3.37
N VAL A 163 -0.38 9.70 3.78
CA VAL A 163 -0.91 8.35 3.93
C VAL A 163 -1.96 8.31 5.03
N GLU A 164 -1.69 8.92 6.17
CA GLU A 164 -2.65 8.94 7.27
C GLU A 164 -3.95 9.64 6.87
N LYS A 165 -3.83 10.74 6.16
CA LYS A 165 -5.00 11.47 5.67
C LYS A 165 -5.78 10.63 4.67
N ALA A 166 -5.08 9.95 3.75
CA ALA A 166 -5.71 9.06 2.78
C ALA A 166 -6.38 7.88 3.47
N GLN A 167 -5.74 7.30 4.49
CA GLN A 167 -6.32 6.18 5.20
C GLN A 167 -7.67 6.53 5.83
N SER A 168 -7.81 7.74 6.34
CA SER A 168 -9.07 8.16 6.94
C SER A 168 -10.23 8.18 5.93
N LYS A 169 -9.94 8.38 4.65
CA LYS A 169 -10.96 8.31 3.59
C LYS A 169 -11.44 6.88 3.34
N PHE A 170 -10.58 5.90 3.59
CA PHE A 170 -10.88 4.49 3.31
C PHE A 170 -11.38 3.72 4.52
N ARG A 171 -11.40 4.33 5.67
CA ARG A 171 -12.04 3.76 6.85
C ARG A 171 -13.53 3.99 6.78
N VAL A 172 -14.28 2.93 6.97
CA VAL A 172 -15.73 2.98 6.85
C VAL A 172 -16.37 2.67 8.19
#